data_cf4a28f47198e6aebedce4d3acb32f63
#
_entry.id   cf4a28f47198e6aebedce4d3acb32f63
#
_cell.length_a   1.000
_cell.length_b   1.000
_cell.length_c   1.000
_cell.angle_alpha   90.00
_cell.angle_beta   90.00
_cell.angle_gamma   90.00
#
_symmetry.space_group_name_H-M   'P 1'
#
loop_
_entity.id
_entity.type
_entity.pdbx_description
1 polymer ?
#
loop_
_entity_poly.entity_id
_entity_poly.type
_entity_poly.pdbx_seq_one_letter_code
_entity_poly.pdbx_strand_id
1 'polypeptide(L)'
;MFTGFTLHSKKYNNYGLYLKNSKSYIPYIKKCDKVALFTNARDEPHIKEWAAHHLLLGFDYVFITDHLSIDPLTNVFKDFDSRVVINTCTIKTNIKIHLMNEAITTAKKYNVDWFIYLDADEFIVFNDKVTNITTIKEFLSLYNGTADMIAINWLLFGSNYLENEPDSILGSYTKSDIHLDRHIKSFVRPNEALYAGSPHVYAIKHIYNFYAYDRKIGILTSFNESNILCEKCPIYIAHYVNQSRESFIKRKIIKPTDDTGKYRGQKDNHLVENIHNNYNNIENNQPKRLYHEKVRMFLK
;
A
#
# COMPACT_ATOMS: atom_id res chain seq x y z
N MET A 1 -29.32 -13.98 23.42
CA MET A 1 -29.85 -12.77 22.78
C MET A 1 -28.68 -11.87 22.45
N PHE A 2 -28.24 -11.90 21.22
CA PHE A 2 -27.14 -11.04 20.74
C PHE A 2 -27.73 -9.96 19.85
N THR A 3 -27.86 -8.75 20.39
CA THR A 3 -28.26 -7.54 19.68
C THR A 3 -27.03 -6.65 19.50
N GLY A 4 -26.06 -7.08 18.67
CA GLY A 4 -24.82 -6.32 18.49
C GLY A 4 -24.47 -5.96 17.03
N PHE A 5 -25.17 -6.52 16.05
CA PHE A 5 -24.75 -6.41 14.64
C PHE A 5 -25.35 -5.25 13.85
N THR A 6 -26.28 -4.52 14.40
CA THR A 6 -27.01 -3.43 13.68
C THR A 6 -26.37 -2.05 13.81
N LEU A 7 -25.39 -1.86 14.69
CA LEU A 7 -24.77 -0.56 14.93
C LEU A 7 -23.62 -0.22 13.97
N HIS A 8 -22.98 -1.21 13.36
CA HIS A 8 -21.83 -0.97 12.48
C HIS A 8 -22.21 -0.52 11.07
N SER A 9 -23.31 -1.04 10.50
CA SER A 9 -23.78 -0.60 9.18
C SER A 9 -24.29 0.86 9.17
N LYS A 10 -24.80 1.34 10.31
CA LYS A 10 -25.27 2.74 10.44
C LYS A 10 -24.12 3.75 10.52
N LYS A 11 -22.95 3.39 11.07
CA LYS A 11 -21.77 4.27 11.10
C LYS A 11 -21.17 4.48 9.71
N TYR A 12 -21.14 3.46 8.89
CA TYR A 12 -20.67 3.54 7.50
C TYR A 12 -21.53 4.49 6.64
N ASN A 13 -22.84 4.34 6.74
CA ASN A 13 -23.78 5.22 6.05
C ASN A 13 -23.67 6.68 6.54
N ASN A 14 -23.27 6.91 7.79
CA ASN A 14 -23.11 8.26 8.31
C ASN A 14 -21.84 8.96 7.80
N TYR A 15 -20.70 8.28 7.58
CA TYR A 15 -19.53 8.93 6.99
C TYR A 15 -19.74 9.30 5.52
N GLY A 16 -20.36 8.42 4.72
CA GLY A 16 -20.75 8.74 3.35
C GLY A 16 -21.87 9.78 3.25
N LEU A 17 -22.80 9.81 4.20
CA LEU A 17 -23.90 10.79 4.29
C LEU A 17 -23.41 12.13 4.87
N TYR A 18 -22.47 12.15 5.80
CA TYR A 18 -21.88 13.39 6.33
C TYR A 18 -21.19 14.21 5.25
N LEU A 19 -20.49 13.55 4.31
CA LEU A 19 -19.84 14.22 3.19
C LEU A 19 -20.82 14.69 2.10
N LYS A 20 -22.03 14.09 2.02
CA LYS A 20 -23.06 14.49 1.02
C LYS A 20 -24.02 15.57 1.48
N ASN A 21 -24.33 15.72 2.77
CA ASN A 21 -25.47 16.52 3.23
C ASN A 21 -25.19 17.59 4.28
N SER A 22 -23.97 17.79 4.77
CA SER A 22 -23.74 18.80 5.82
C SER A 22 -23.07 20.07 5.27
N LYS A 23 -23.90 21.06 4.95
CA LYS A 23 -23.48 22.47 4.95
C LYS A 23 -23.35 23.06 6.38
N SER A 24 -23.44 22.26 7.45
CA SER A 24 -23.43 22.72 8.82
C SER A 24 -22.44 21.95 9.68
N TYR A 25 -21.44 22.69 10.15
CA TYR A 25 -20.52 22.32 11.20
C TYR A 25 -19.55 21.15 10.85
N ILE A 26 -18.66 21.40 9.93
CA ILE A 26 -17.41 20.63 9.89
C ILE A 26 -16.52 21.27 10.98
N PRO A 27 -16.20 20.55 12.09
CA PRO A 27 -15.16 21.05 12.98
C PRO A 27 -13.92 21.32 12.13
N TYR A 28 -13.16 22.36 12.40
CA TYR A 28 -11.95 22.71 11.67
C TYR A 28 -11.00 21.50 11.68
N ILE A 29 -11.16 20.65 10.68
CA ILE A 29 -10.29 19.50 10.47
C ILE A 29 -9.00 20.08 9.90
N LYS A 30 -7.93 20.07 10.69
CA LYS A 30 -6.61 20.46 10.21
C LYS A 30 -6.33 19.68 8.93
N LYS A 31 -6.22 20.38 7.82
CA LYS A 31 -5.95 19.77 6.51
C LYS A 31 -4.62 19.00 6.58
N CYS A 32 -4.57 17.80 6.03
CA CYS A 32 -3.33 17.10 5.80
C CYS A 32 -2.58 17.82 4.67
N ASP A 33 -1.41 18.39 4.97
CA ASP A 33 -0.68 19.21 4.00
C ASP A 33 0.33 18.39 3.20
N LYS A 34 1.12 17.52 3.87
CA LYS A 34 2.20 16.75 3.23
C LYS A 34 2.16 15.28 3.59
N VAL A 35 2.28 14.43 2.57
CA VAL A 35 2.32 12.96 2.73
C VAL A 35 3.50 12.39 1.96
N ALA A 36 4.23 11.46 2.59
CA ALA A 36 5.33 10.75 1.96
C ALA A 36 5.05 9.26 1.83
N LEU A 37 5.57 8.68 0.75
CA LEU A 37 5.60 7.25 0.50
C LEU A 37 7.04 6.77 0.47
N PHE A 38 7.29 5.62 1.09
CA PHE A 38 8.60 4.97 1.11
C PHE A 38 8.51 3.56 0.56
N THR A 39 9.55 3.14 -0.13
CA THR A 39 9.74 1.75 -0.58
C THR A 39 11.23 1.44 -0.72
N ASN A 40 11.55 0.16 -0.83
CA ASN A 40 12.81 -0.31 -1.39
C ASN A 40 12.53 -1.16 -2.63
N ALA A 41 13.40 -1.09 -3.61
CA ALA A 41 13.29 -1.84 -4.86
C ALA A 41 14.62 -2.42 -5.28
N ARG A 42 14.58 -3.60 -5.94
CA ARG A 42 15.71 -4.25 -6.58
C ARG A 42 15.26 -4.86 -7.89
N ASP A 43 15.73 -4.30 -9.00
CA ASP A 43 15.35 -4.77 -10.36
C ASP A 43 13.84 -4.94 -10.52
N GLU A 44 13.06 -3.95 -10.07
CA GLU A 44 11.60 -3.95 -10.20
C GLU A 44 11.19 -3.26 -11.51
N PRO A 45 10.74 -4.02 -12.51
CA PRO A 45 10.52 -3.48 -13.86
C PRO A 45 9.39 -2.44 -13.91
N HIS A 46 8.41 -2.54 -13.03
CA HIS A 46 7.25 -1.65 -12.99
C HIS A 46 7.37 -0.53 -11.95
N ILE A 47 8.58 -0.24 -11.45
CA ILE A 47 8.76 0.75 -10.38
C ILE A 47 8.35 2.17 -10.80
N LYS A 48 8.47 2.53 -12.08
CA LYS A 48 7.96 3.82 -12.59
C LYS A 48 6.43 3.88 -12.60
N GLU A 49 5.77 2.79 -12.99
CA GLU A 49 4.31 2.68 -12.94
C GLU A 49 3.81 2.83 -11.51
N TRP A 50 4.48 2.16 -10.56
CA TRP A 50 4.19 2.25 -9.15
C TRP A 50 4.35 3.69 -8.61
N ALA A 51 5.46 4.35 -8.94
CA ALA A 51 5.71 5.73 -8.52
C ALA A 51 4.68 6.71 -9.10
N ALA A 52 4.41 6.63 -10.41
CA ALA A 52 3.43 7.46 -11.09
C ALA A 52 2.02 7.30 -10.51
N HIS A 53 1.60 6.06 -10.22
CA HIS A 53 0.32 5.78 -9.58
C HIS A 53 0.17 6.53 -8.24
N HIS A 54 1.16 6.43 -7.38
CA HIS A 54 1.09 7.06 -6.06
C HIS A 54 1.22 8.59 -6.12
N LEU A 55 2.01 9.13 -7.05
CA LEU A 55 2.04 10.57 -7.30
C LEU A 55 0.66 11.11 -7.74
N LEU A 56 -0.07 10.36 -8.57
CA LEU A 56 -1.44 10.70 -8.98
C LEU A 56 -2.45 10.60 -7.84
N LEU A 57 -2.21 9.78 -6.82
CA LEU A 57 -3.01 9.75 -5.58
C LEU A 57 -2.73 10.92 -4.64
N GLY A 58 -1.74 11.77 -4.94
CA GLY A 58 -1.47 12.99 -4.19
C GLY A 58 -0.38 12.89 -3.11
N PHE A 59 0.54 11.94 -3.22
CA PHE A 59 1.76 11.94 -2.42
C PHE A 59 2.67 13.11 -2.86
N ASP A 60 3.20 13.83 -1.88
CA ASP A 60 4.11 14.97 -2.11
C ASP A 60 5.55 14.50 -2.30
N TYR A 61 5.91 13.37 -1.70
CA TYR A 61 7.23 12.74 -1.84
C TYR A 61 7.09 11.23 -1.99
N VAL A 62 7.87 10.66 -2.90
CA VAL A 62 8.04 9.22 -3.09
C VAL A 62 9.52 8.89 -2.94
N PHE A 63 9.90 8.30 -1.82
CA PHE A 63 11.28 7.89 -1.54
C PHE A 63 11.45 6.42 -1.94
N ILE A 64 12.35 6.16 -2.87
CA ILE A 64 12.67 4.81 -3.34
C ILE A 64 14.13 4.52 -2.97
N THR A 65 14.34 3.51 -2.16
CA THR A 65 15.68 3.05 -1.84
C THR A 65 16.08 1.94 -2.81
N ASP A 66 17.06 2.22 -3.66
CA ASP A 66 17.70 1.22 -4.52
C ASP A 66 18.49 0.25 -3.65
N HIS A 67 18.09 -1.02 -3.68
CA HIS A 67 18.73 -2.08 -2.94
C HIS A 67 19.47 -3.02 -3.90
N LEU A 68 20.64 -2.60 -4.36
CA LEU A 68 21.54 -3.41 -5.20
C LEU A 68 20.90 -3.81 -6.55
N SER A 69 20.20 -2.91 -7.23
CA SER A 69 19.73 -3.12 -8.60
C SER A 69 20.92 -3.24 -9.57
N ILE A 70 20.74 -4.05 -10.61
CA ILE A 70 21.74 -4.21 -11.69
C ILE A 70 21.86 -2.89 -12.47
N ASP A 71 20.72 -2.30 -12.87
CA ASP A 71 20.67 -0.93 -13.38
C ASP A 71 20.27 0.01 -12.23
N PRO A 72 21.14 0.92 -11.80
CA PRO A 72 20.85 1.82 -10.70
C PRO A 72 19.57 2.62 -10.94
N LEU A 73 18.70 2.68 -9.93
CA LEU A 73 17.43 3.41 -10.04
C LEU A 73 17.61 4.90 -10.32
N THR A 74 18.77 5.48 -10.03
CA THR A 74 19.12 6.85 -10.45
C THR A 74 19.12 7.01 -11.98
N ASN A 75 19.49 5.96 -12.73
CA ASN A 75 19.41 5.96 -14.19
C ASN A 75 17.96 5.77 -14.64
N VAL A 76 17.25 4.83 -14.01
CA VAL A 76 15.85 4.53 -14.31
C VAL A 76 14.97 5.76 -14.14
N PHE A 77 15.19 6.55 -13.09
CA PHE A 77 14.42 7.75 -12.77
C PHE A 77 15.05 9.06 -13.25
N LYS A 78 16.06 8.99 -14.11
CA LYS A 78 16.60 10.19 -14.77
C LYS A 78 15.48 10.93 -15.50
N ASP A 79 15.41 12.23 -15.27
CA ASP A 79 14.39 13.13 -15.86
C ASP A 79 12.93 12.77 -15.50
N PHE A 80 12.73 12.01 -14.43
CA PHE A 80 11.41 11.73 -13.88
C PHE A 80 10.92 12.88 -12.96
N ASP A 81 9.71 12.78 -12.42
CA ASP A 81 9.11 13.77 -11.53
C ASP A 81 10.00 14.03 -10.29
N SER A 82 10.29 15.29 -10.00
CA SER A 82 11.18 15.72 -8.90
C SER A 82 10.68 15.36 -7.50
N ARG A 83 9.43 14.94 -7.36
CA ARG A 83 8.88 14.42 -6.10
C ARG A 83 9.38 13.00 -5.79
N VAL A 84 9.97 12.31 -6.77
CA VAL A 84 10.62 11.02 -6.55
C VAL A 84 12.07 11.24 -6.15
N VAL A 85 12.44 10.71 -5.00
CA VAL A 85 13.79 10.82 -4.42
C VAL A 85 14.39 9.42 -4.35
N ILE A 86 15.51 9.20 -5.04
CA ILE A 86 16.21 7.93 -5.05
C ILE A 86 17.33 7.95 -4.00
N ASN A 87 17.29 6.98 -3.09
CA ASN A 87 18.36 6.67 -2.15
C ASN A 87 19.00 5.32 -2.51
N THR A 88 20.15 5.01 -1.94
CA THR A 88 20.83 3.72 -2.15
C THR A 88 21.08 3.03 -0.81
N CYS A 89 20.91 1.70 -0.78
CA CYS A 89 21.24 0.86 0.35
C CYS A 89 22.13 -0.31 -0.08
N THR A 90 23.30 -0.44 0.54
CA THR A 90 24.26 -1.52 0.26
C THR A 90 24.25 -2.63 1.31
N ILE A 91 23.42 -2.52 2.34
CA ILE A 91 23.22 -3.56 3.35
C ILE A 91 22.61 -4.79 2.68
N LYS A 92 23.16 -5.97 2.91
CA LYS A 92 22.76 -7.18 2.16
C LYS A 92 21.54 -7.90 2.72
N THR A 93 21.27 -7.79 4.03
CA THR A 93 20.23 -8.58 4.74
C THR A 93 19.52 -7.75 5.79
N ASN A 94 18.29 -8.15 6.14
CA ASN A 94 17.46 -7.50 7.18
C ASN A 94 17.21 -6.02 6.94
N ILE A 95 17.10 -5.62 5.67
CA ILE A 95 17.04 -4.22 5.30
C ILE A 95 15.68 -3.58 5.59
N LYS A 96 14.59 -4.34 5.53
CA LYS A 96 13.23 -3.79 5.62
C LYS A 96 13.00 -2.96 6.88
N ILE A 97 13.26 -3.53 8.05
CA ILE A 97 13.09 -2.84 9.34
C ILE A 97 14.06 -1.67 9.48
N HIS A 98 15.29 -1.82 9.00
CA HIS A 98 16.27 -0.74 8.98
C HIS A 98 15.77 0.45 8.17
N LEU A 99 15.36 0.24 6.92
CA LEU A 99 14.86 1.28 6.04
C LEU A 99 13.54 1.90 6.53
N MET A 100 12.67 1.12 7.16
CA MET A 100 11.46 1.64 7.79
C MET A 100 11.78 2.57 8.97
N ASN A 101 12.84 2.30 9.74
CA ASN A 101 13.30 3.22 10.79
C ASN A 101 13.93 4.50 10.20
N GLU A 102 14.70 4.39 9.12
CA GLU A 102 15.22 5.55 8.39
C GLU A 102 14.09 6.40 7.80
N ALA A 103 12.99 5.78 7.36
CA ALA A 103 11.81 6.47 6.87
C ALA A 103 11.20 7.41 7.93
N ILE A 104 11.18 7.02 9.22
CA ILE A 104 10.73 7.90 10.32
C ILE A 104 11.59 9.18 10.37
N THR A 105 12.90 9.02 10.32
CA THR A 105 13.85 10.16 10.39
C THR A 105 13.71 11.06 9.17
N THR A 106 13.62 10.48 7.98
CA THR A 106 13.44 11.20 6.73
C THR A 106 12.11 11.95 6.70
N ALA A 107 11.02 11.30 7.11
CA ALA A 107 9.69 11.92 7.17
C ALA A 107 9.66 13.13 8.12
N LYS A 108 10.35 13.05 9.27
CA LYS A 108 10.54 14.20 10.19
C LYS A 108 11.33 15.33 9.52
N LYS A 109 12.43 15.00 8.84
CA LYS A 109 13.29 15.99 8.15
C LYS A 109 12.52 16.77 7.06
N TYR A 110 11.61 16.10 6.34
CA TYR A 110 10.79 16.70 5.29
C TYR A 110 9.51 17.37 5.80
N ASN A 111 9.26 17.32 7.11
CA ASN A 111 8.07 17.89 7.74
C ASN A 111 6.76 17.37 7.13
N VAL A 112 6.66 16.06 6.91
CA VAL A 112 5.42 15.46 6.44
C VAL A 112 4.48 15.17 7.61
N ASP A 113 3.17 15.26 7.37
CA ASP A 113 2.16 14.96 8.38
C ASP A 113 1.96 13.47 8.58
N TRP A 114 2.07 12.71 7.47
CA TRP A 114 1.89 11.27 7.42
C TRP A 114 2.86 10.63 6.44
N PHE A 115 3.25 9.41 6.74
CA PHE A 115 3.95 8.57 5.78
C PHE A 115 3.47 7.12 5.83
N ILE A 116 3.74 6.38 4.78
CA ILE A 116 3.52 4.94 4.68
C ILE A 116 4.72 4.29 4.00
N TYR A 117 5.01 3.03 4.37
CA TYR A 117 6.02 2.20 3.71
C TYR A 117 5.32 1.04 3.00
N LEU A 118 5.41 1.00 1.67
CA LEU A 118 4.82 -0.05 0.83
C LEU A 118 5.90 -0.88 0.16
N ASP A 119 5.53 -2.10 -0.24
CA ASP A 119 6.34 -2.87 -1.16
C ASP A 119 6.10 -2.40 -2.62
N ALA A 120 7.06 -2.61 -3.52
CA ALA A 120 6.99 -2.11 -4.90
C ALA A 120 5.91 -2.81 -5.77
N ASP A 121 5.22 -3.80 -5.22
CA ASP A 121 4.08 -4.51 -5.82
C ASP A 121 2.75 -4.21 -5.11
N GLU A 122 2.70 -3.17 -4.28
CA GLU A 122 1.53 -2.74 -3.52
C GLU A 122 1.03 -1.38 -4.02
N PHE A 123 -0.24 -1.32 -4.43
CA PHE A 123 -0.88 -0.14 -5.00
C PHE A 123 -2.10 0.25 -4.18
N ILE A 124 -2.17 1.49 -3.69
CA ILE A 124 -3.34 1.97 -2.95
C ILE A 124 -4.49 2.21 -3.92
N VAL A 125 -5.68 1.71 -3.57
CA VAL A 125 -6.89 1.83 -4.38
C VAL A 125 -8.01 2.42 -3.54
N PHE A 126 -8.62 3.50 -4.02
CA PHE A 126 -9.89 4.02 -3.51
C PHE A 126 -11.05 3.36 -4.26
N ASN A 127 -11.98 2.79 -3.50
CA ASN A 127 -13.14 2.11 -4.06
C ASN A 127 -14.25 3.14 -4.37
N ASP A 128 -14.34 3.55 -5.62
CA ASP A 128 -15.31 4.55 -6.09
C ASP A 128 -16.78 4.12 -5.97
N LYS A 129 -17.07 2.83 -5.69
CA LYS A 129 -18.40 2.35 -5.37
C LYS A 129 -18.82 2.66 -3.93
N VAL A 130 -17.85 2.87 -3.05
CA VAL A 130 -18.06 3.05 -1.59
C VAL A 130 -17.75 4.47 -1.14
N THR A 131 -16.79 5.13 -1.76
CA THR A 131 -16.35 6.48 -1.36
C THR A 131 -16.18 7.40 -2.57
N ASN A 132 -16.35 8.70 -2.34
CA ASN A 132 -16.01 9.73 -3.30
C ASN A 132 -14.59 10.30 -3.08
N ILE A 133 -13.87 9.79 -2.09
CA ILE A 133 -12.47 10.17 -1.82
C ILE A 133 -11.61 9.63 -2.95
N THR A 134 -10.75 10.48 -3.49
CA THR A 134 -9.86 10.14 -4.61
C THR A 134 -8.39 10.40 -4.32
N THR A 135 -8.09 11.09 -3.21
CA THR A 135 -6.71 11.43 -2.84
C THR A 135 -6.36 10.98 -1.42
N ILE A 136 -5.09 10.71 -1.21
CA ILE A 136 -4.56 10.33 0.11
C ILE A 136 -4.76 11.44 1.14
N LYS A 137 -4.61 12.70 0.73
CA LYS A 137 -4.77 13.85 1.64
C LYS A 137 -6.20 13.99 2.14
N GLU A 138 -7.20 13.79 1.27
CA GLU A 138 -8.61 13.75 1.67
C GLU A 138 -8.86 12.62 2.67
N PHE A 139 -8.37 11.41 2.38
CA PHE A 139 -8.52 10.26 3.26
C PHE A 139 -7.91 10.50 4.65
N LEU A 140 -6.65 10.92 4.70
CA LEU A 140 -5.93 11.15 5.96
C LEU A 140 -6.52 12.31 6.76
N SER A 141 -7.11 13.31 6.10
CA SER A 141 -7.77 14.43 6.77
C SER A 141 -8.94 14.01 7.64
N LEU A 142 -9.60 12.86 7.34
CA LEU A 142 -10.67 12.30 8.18
C LEU A 142 -10.19 11.89 9.59
N TYR A 143 -8.89 11.64 9.73
CA TYR A 143 -8.29 11.14 10.98
C TYR A 143 -7.44 12.20 11.71
N ASN A 144 -7.42 13.43 11.19
CA ASN A 144 -6.67 14.51 11.82
C ASN A 144 -7.20 14.80 13.23
N GLY A 145 -6.30 14.70 14.23
CA GLY A 145 -6.61 14.88 15.64
C GLY A 145 -7.16 13.64 16.36
N THR A 146 -7.33 12.51 15.67
CA THR A 146 -7.84 11.27 16.28
C THR A 146 -6.90 10.09 16.16
N ALA A 147 -6.23 9.93 15.01
CA ALA A 147 -5.34 8.79 14.77
C ALA A 147 -3.87 9.22 14.68
N ASP A 148 -2.99 8.37 15.16
CA ASP A 148 -1.54 8.45 14.99
C ASP A 148 -1.03 7.38 14.02
N MET A 149 -1.80 6.32 13.83
CA MET A 149 -1.56 5.27 12.84
C MET A 149 -2.87 4.75 12.25
N ILE A 150 -2.88 4.46 10.95
CA ILE A 150 -4.07 3.97 10.21
C ILE A 150 -3.67 2.75 9.39
N ALA A 151 -4.32 1.61 9.69
CA ALA A 151 -4.15 0.36 8.95
C ALA A 151 -4.99 0.33 7.67
N ILE A 152 -4.38 -0.16 6.59
CA ILE A 152 -5.07 -0.49 5.35
C ILE A 152 -4.77 -1.95 5.01
N ASN A 153 -5.81 -2.74 4.83
CA ASN A 153 -5.69 -4.16 4.49
C ASN A 153 -5.25 -4.36 3.04
N TRP A 154 -4.59 -5.48 2.79
CA TRP A 154 -4.35 -5.97 1.45
C TRP A 154 -5.60 -6.56 0.82
N LEU A 155 -5.70 -6.43 -0.50
CA LEU A 155 -6.48 -7.30 -1.37
C LEU A 155 -5.49 -8.00 -2.30
N LEU A 156 -5.45 -9.33 -2.23
CA LEU A 156 -4.48 -10.10 -2.98
C LEU A 156 -4.94 -10.28 -4.43
N PHE A 157 -4.09 -9.89 -5.37
CA PHE A 157 -4.28 -10.05 -6.80
C PHE A 157 -3.52 -11.26 -7.32
N GLY A 158 -4.17 -12.04 -8.16
CA GLY A 158 -3.61 -13.20 -8.80
C GLY A 158 -2.80 -12.87 -10.05
N SER A 159 -2.29 -13.93 -10.65
CA SER A 159 -1.43 -13.87 -11.85
C SER A 159 -2.19 -13.61 -13.16
N ASN A 160 -3.51 -13.67 -13.17
CA ASN A 160 -4.34 -13.77 -14.38
C ASN A 160 -3.92 -14.93 -15.31
N TYR A 161 -3.18 -15.91 -14.76
CA TYR A 161 -2.57 -17.03 -15.51
C TYR A 161 -1.59 -16.59 -16.60
N LEU A 162 -0.97 -15.41 -16.47
CA LEU A 162 -0.01 -14.89 -17.43
C LEU A 162 1.34 -15.61 -17.29
N GLU A 163 1.90 -16.05 -18.40
CA GLU A 163 3.22 -16.67 -18.45
C GLU A 163 4.33 -15.62 -18.47
N ASN A 164 4.23 -14.63 -19.33
CA ASN A 164 5.25 -13.61 -19.52
C ASN A 164 4.92 -12.33 -18.78
N GLU A 165 5.96 -11.58 -18.45
CA GLU A 165 5.85 -10.28 -17.80
C GLU A 165 5.14 -9.27 -18.73
N PRO A 166 4.03 -8.67 -18.31
CA PRO A 166 3.31 -7.69 -19.12
C PRO A 166 3.94 -6.30 -18.99
N ASP A 167 3.59 -5.39 -19.91
CA ASP A 167 4.07 -4.01 -19.90
C ASP A 167 3.53 -3.16 -18.74
N SER A 168 2.45 -3.59 -18.07
CA SER A 168 1.77 -2.83 -17.03
C SER A 168 1.14 -3.76 -16.00
N ILE A 169 1.36 -3.49 -14.71
CA ILE A 169 0.67 -4.16 -13.61
C ILE A 169 -0.81 -3.78 -13.60
N LEU A 170 -1.12 -2.49 -13.57
CA LEU A 170 -2.49 -1.99 -13.51
C LEU A 170 -3.32 -2.38 -14.72
N GLY A 171 -2.69 -2.49 -15.88
CA GLY A 171 -3.34 -2.85 -17.14
C GLY A 171 -3.64 -4.35 -17.29
N SER A 172 -2.88 -5.21 -16.62
CA SER A 172 -2.85 -6.65 -16.95
C SER A 172 -3.43 -7.55 -15.87
N TYR A 173 -3.26 -7.21 -14.59
CA TYR A 173 -3.74 -8.05 -13.50
C TYR A 173 -5.10 -7.55 -13.01
N THR A 174 -6.16 -8.28 -13.41
CA THR A 174 -7.57 -7.92 -13.16
C THR A 174 -8.32 -8.98 -12.36
N LYS A 175 -7.62 -9.96 -11.80
CA LYS A 175 -8.23 -10.99 -10.95
C LYS A 175 -7.72 -10.85 -9.52
N SER A 176 -8.62 -10.98 -8.56
CA SER A 176 -8.28 -10.87 -7.14
C SER A 176 -9.03 -11.88 -6.28
N ASP A 177 -8.68 -11.90 -5.00
CA ASP A 177 -9.53 -12.51 -3.98
C ASP A 177 -10.82 -11.68 -3.80
N ILE A 178 -11.83 -12.30 -3.17
CA ILE A 178 -13.12 -11.67 -2.87
C ILE A 178 -13.03 -10.82 -1.61
N HIS A 179 -12.29 -11.32 -0.62
CA HIS A 179 -12.15 -10.71 0.70
C HIS A 179 -10.79 -10.04 0.85
N LEU A 180 -10.76 -9.00 1.66
CA LEU A 180 -9.50 -8.41 2.10
C LEU A 180 -8.69 -9.45 2.88
N ASP A 181 -7.39 -9.51 2.63
CA ASP A 181 -6.46 -10.26 3.45
C ASP A 181 -6.27 -9.54 4.81
N ARG A 182 -5.95 -10.32 5.84
CA ARG A 182 -5.73 -9.77 7.19
C ARG A 182 -4.47 -8.92 7.33
N HIS A 183 -3.48 -9.12 6.48
CA HIS A 183 -2.26 -8.30 6.52
C HIS A 183 -2.57 -6.85 6.16
N ILE A 184 -1.84 -5.96 6.78
CA ILE A 184 -2.01 -4.52 6.63
C ILE A 184 -0.70 -3.84 6.27
N LYS A 185 -0.80 -2.62 5.78
CA LYS A 185 0.24 -1.60 5.84
C LYS A 185 -0.32 -0.38 6.57
N SER A 186 0.55 0.41 7.18
CA SER A 186 0.07 1.47 8.06
C SER A 186 0.61 2.84 7.65
N PHE A 187 -0.30 3.79 7.47
CA PHE A 187 0.06 5.20 7.59
C PHE A 187 0.38 5.53 9.03
N VAL A 188 1.42 6.33 9.25
CA VAL A 188 1.81 6.76 10.59
C VAL A 188 2.25 8.22 10.60
N ARG A 189 1.97 8.91 11.71
CA ARG A 189 2.50 10.26 11.95
C ARG A 189 3.98 10.17 12.36
N PRO A 190 4.91 10.86 11.67
CA PRO A 190 6.34 10.74 11.97
C PRO A 190 6.70 11.05 13.43
N ASN A 191 6.06 12.07 14.02
CA ASN A 191 6.33 12.50 15.38
C ASN A 191 5.80 11.54 16.45
N GLU A 192 4.87 10.66 16.09
CA GLU A 192 4.29 9.66 16.97
C GLU A 192 4.95 8.29 16.80
N ALA A 193 5.64 8.05 15.68
CA ALA A 193 6.37 6.82 15.43
C ALA A 193 7.62 6.72 16.30
N LEU A 194 7.81 5.57 16.94
CA LEU A 194 8.97 5.23 17.77
C LEU A 194 9.97 4.39 16.98
N TYR A 195 9.53 3.28 16.45
CA TYR A 195 10.33 2.36 15.62
C TYR A 195 9.41 1.45 14.78
N ALA A 196 9.97 0.80 13.76
CA ALA A 196 9.26 -0.21 12.99
C ALA A 196 9.12 -1.50 13.80
N GLY A 197 7.91 -1.89 14.15
CA GLY A 197 7.62 -3.10 14.92
C GLY A 197 7.63 -4.37 14.06
N SER A 198 7.27 -4.23 12.77
CA SER A 198 7.30 -5.27 11.74
C SER A 198 7.26 -4.62 10.36
N PRO A 199 7.36 -5.38 9.24
CA PRO A 199 7.16 -4.84 7.89
C PRO A 199 5.77 -4.23 7.63
N HIS A 200 4.87 -4.25 8.61
CA HIS A 200 3.46 -3.85 8.49
C HIS A 200 3.09 -2.67 9.37
N VAL A 201 3.75 -2.50 10.53
CA VAL A 201 3.34 -1.53 11.54
C VAL A 201 4.53 -0.89 12.24
N TYR A 202 4.27 0.27 12.80
CA TYR A 202 5.19 1.01 13.68
C TYR A 202 4.71 0.95 15.13
N ALA A 203 5.64 0.85 16.06
CA ALA A 203 5.34 1.20 17.45
C ALA A 203 5.10 2.70 17.51
N ILE A 204 4.02 3.12 18.16
CA ILE A 204 3.64 4.52 18.34
C ILE A 204 3.50 4.87 19.81
N LYS A 205 3.65 6.15 20.15
CA LYS A 205 3.59 6.64 21.53
C LYS A 205 2.25 6.31 22.22
N HIS A 206 1.16 6.46 21.47
CA HIS A 206 -0.20 6.27 21.98
C HIS A 206 -0.91 5.17 21.19
N ILE A 207 -0.70 3.91 21.59
CA ILE A 207 -1.23 2.74 20.86
C ILE A 207 -2.76 2.79 20.69
N TYR A 208 -3.48 3.44 21.60
CA TYR A 208 -4.93 3.63 21.50
C TYR A 208 -5.34 4.53 20.31
N ASN A 209 -4.41 5.25 19.69
CA ASN A 209 -4.65 6.05 18.48
C ASN A 209 -4.34 5.26 17.18
N PHE A 210 -4.31 3.95 17.26
CA PHE A 210 -4.22 3.07 16.10
C PHE A 210 -5.62 2.67 15.62
N TYR A 211 -5.91 2.98 14.36
CA TYR A 211 -7.21 2.80 13.71
C TYR A 211 -7.09 1.96 12.43
N ALA A 212 -8.17 1.23 12.09
CA ALA A 212 -8.48 0.87 10.72
C ALA A 212 -9.40 1.95 10.11
N TYR A 213 -9.78 1.79 8.85
CA TYR A 213 -10.64 2.76 8.16
C TYR A 213 -12.02 2.97 8.84
N ASP A 214 -12.51 2.02 9.62
CA ASP A 214 -13.84 2.01 10.22
C ASP A 214 -13.85 1.90 11.74
N ARG A 215 -12.72 1.56 12.36
CA ARG A 215 -12.67 1.26 13.80
C ARG A 215 -11.31 1.51 14.43
N LYS A 216 -11.32 1.65 15.73
CA LYS A 216 -10.15 1.67 16.58
C LYS A 216 -9.60 0.25 16.75
N ILE A 217 -8.30 0.04 16.52
CA ILE A 217 -7.60 -1.22 16.78
C ILE A 217 -7.06 -1.24 18.23
N GLY A 218 -6.29 -0.23 18.60
CA GLY A 218 -5.82 0.00 19.96
C GLY A 218 -4.77 -0.97 20.50
N ILE A 219 -4.27 -1.90 19.65
CA ILE A 219 -3.20 -2.83 19.98
C ILE A 219 -2.20 -2.89 18.82
N LEU A 220 -0.91 -3.11 19.11
CA LEU A 220 0.10 -3.27 18.08
C LEU A 220 -0.06 -4.64 17.41
N THR A 221 -0.47 -4.64 16.16
CA THR A 221 -0.69 -5.86 15.37
C THR A 221 -0.39 -5.61 13.88
N SER A 222 0.16 -6.63 13.23
CA SER A 222 0.34 -6.65 11.77
C SER A 222 -0.92 -7.09 11.01
N PHE A 223 -1.99 -7.38 11.74
CA PHE A 223 -3.20 -7.97 11.19
C PHE A 223 -4.44 -7.20 11.62
N ASN A 224 -5.40 -7.13 10.72
CA ASN A 224 -6.74 -6.62 10.96
C ASN A 224 -7.77 -7.71 10.54
N GLU A 225 -9.05 -7.44 10.69
CA GLU A 225 -10.11 -8.34 10.23
C GLU A 225 -10.01 -8.60 8.72
N SER A 226 -10.24 -9.86 8.32
CA SER A 226 -10.07 -10.31 6.94
C SER A 226 -11.38 -10.73 6.23
N ASN A 227 -12.50 -10.81 6.93
CA ASN A 227 -13.78 -11.22 6.33
C ASN A 227 -14.56 -10.05 5.71
N ILE A 228 -13.84 -9.02 5.27
CA ILE A 228 -14.46 -7.84 4.65
C ILE A 228 -14.44 -8.05 3.14
N LEU A 229 -15.64 -8.04 2.53
CA LEU A 229 -15.75 -8.03 1.08
C LEU A 229 -15.08 -6.77 0.51
N CYS A 230 -14.23 -6.94 -0.48
CA CYS A 230 -13.51 -5.81 -1.08
C CYS A 230 -14.46 -4.73 -1.64
N GLU A 231 -15.62 -5.13 -2.15
CA GLU A 231 -16.65 -4.22 -2.66
C GLU A 231 -17.25 -3.28 -1.59
N LYS A 232 -17.08 -3.59 -0.30
CA LYS A 232 -17.59 -2.79 0.83
C LYS A 232 -16.52 -1.92 1.49
N CYS A 233 -15.26 -2.09 1.12
CA CYS A 233 -14.16 -1.35 1.69
C CYS A 233 -13.86 -0.08 0.89
N PRO A 234 -13.77 1.12 1.53
CA PRO A 234 -13.52 2.38 0.82
C PRO A 234 -12.09 2.52 0.29
N ILE A 235 -11.14 1.81 0.90
CA ILE A 235 -9.72 1.85 0.54
C ILE A 235 -9.07 0.50 0.83
N TYR A 236 -8.24 0.04 -0.07
CA TYR A 236 -7.44 -1.17 0.12
C TYR A 236 -6.09 -1.04 -0.60
N ILE A 237 -5.16 -1.92 -0.29
CA ILE A 237 -3.90 -2.06 -1.01
C ILE A 237 -4.03 -3.26 -1.96
N ALA A 238 -4.08 -3.01 -3.25
CA ALA A 238 -3.97 -4.03 -4.28
C ALA A 238 -2.53 -4.58 -4.25
N HIS A 239 -2.37 -5.80 -3.73
CA HIS A 239 -1.07 -6.44 -3.61
C HIS A 239 -0.92 -7.48 -4.74
N TYR A 240 -0.13 -7.15 -5.74
CA TYR A 240 0.14 -7.99 -6.91
C TYR A 240 1.25 -9.01 -6.57
N VAL A 241 0.92 -9.91 -5.64
CA VAL A 241 1.89 -10.79 -4.98
C VAL A 241 2.46 -11.85 -5.91
N ASN A 242 1.66 -12.37 -6.83
CA ASN A 242 2.06 -13.45 -7.73
C ASN A 242 2.60 -12.94 -9.07
N GLN A 243 1.91 -12.01 -9.72
CA GLN A 243 2.23 -11.51 -11.07
C GLN A 243 2.29 -12.65 -12.12
N SER A 244 2.98 -12.46 -13.26
CA SER A 244 3.17 -13.52 -14.24
C SER A 244 4.09 -14.63 -13.70
N ARG A 245 4.08 -15.79 -14.36
CA ARG A 245 4.95 -16.90 -13.98
C ARG A 245 6.44 -16.51 -14.08
N GLU A 246 6.79 -15.82 -15.13
CA GLU A 246 8.16 -15.28 -15.31
C GLU A 246 8.56 -14.35 -14.15
N SER A 247 7.72 -13.36 -13.83
CA SER A 247 7.95 -12.43 -12.71
C SER A 247 7.97 -13.15 -11.36
N PHE A 248 7.09 -14.13 -11.16
CA PHE A 248 7.06 -14.93 -9.94
C PHE A 248 8.39 -15.67 -9.72
N ILE A 249 8.91 -16.34 -10.75
CA ILE A 249 10.18 -17.05 -10.68
C ILE A 249 11.32 -16.08 -10.38
N LYS A 250 11.40 -14.97 -11.12
CA LYS A 250 12.44 -13.95 -10.91
C LYS A 250 12.42 -13.39 -9.49
N ARG A 251 11.25 -13.01 -8.98
CA ARG A 251 11.09 -12.28 -7.71
C ARG A 251 11.06 -13.21 -6.49
N LYS A 252 10.46 -14.38 -6.59
CA LYS A 252 10.21 -15.25 -5.43
C LYS A 252 11.17 -16.46 -5.34
N ILE A 253 11.77 -16.88 -6.46
CA ILE A 253 12.63 -18.07 -6.50
C ILE A 253 14.09 -17.68 -6.63
N ILE A 254 14.43 -16.82 -7.59
CA ILE A 254 15.82 -16.47 -7.92
C ILE A 254 16.39 -15.41 -6.98
N LYS A 255 15.61 -14.39 -6.62
CA LYS A 255 16.07 -13.32 -5.72
C LYS A 255 16.03 -13.73 -4.25
N PRO A 256 17.03 -13.31 -3.45
CA PRO A 256 16.95 -13.44 -2.00
C PRO A 256 15.87 -12.51 -1.44
N THR A 257 15.30 -12.88 -0.29
CA THR A 257 14.32 -12.03 0.39
C THR A 257 15.00 -10.82 1.04
N ASP A 258 14.34 -9.67 0.99
CA ASP A 258 14.84 -8.44 1.62
C ASP A 258 14.91 -8.52 3.14
N ASP A 259 14.03 -9.33 3.75
CA ASP A 259 13.97 -9.49 5.21
C ASP A 259 15.13 -10.28 5.75
N THR A 260 15.42 -11.45 5.16
CA THR A 260 16.42 -12.38 5.71
C THR A 260 17.66 -12.55 4.82
N GLY A 261 17.63 -12.05 3.60
CA GLY A 261 18.66 -12.28 2.58
C GLY A 261 18.79 -13.75 2.15
N LYS A 262 17.82 -14.58 2.54
CA LYS A 262 17.81 -16.01 2.20
C LYS A 262 17.00 -16.21 0.92
N TYR A 263 17.47 -17.12 0.08
CA TYR A 263 16.69 -17.61 -1.04
C TYR A 263 15.53 -18.44 -0.51
N ARG A 264 14.35 -18.32 -1.11
CA ARG A 264 13.19 -19.13 -0.73
C ARG A 264 13.33 -20.61 -1.08
N GLY A 265 14.43 -20.98 -1.70
CA GLY A 265 14.78 -22.33 -2.13
C GLY A 265 14.09 -22.74 -3.42
N GLN A 266 14.59 -23.80 -4.04
CA GLN A 266 13.90 -24.48 -5.13
C GLN A 266 12.70 -25.19 -4.52
N LYS A 267 11.53 -24.62 -4.68
CA LYS A 267 10.29 -25.30 -4.36
C LYS A 267 9.94 -26.26 -5.51
N ASP A 268 9.34 -27.38 -5.17
CA ASP A 268 8.73 -28.27 -6.14
C ASP A 268 7.87 -27.49 -7.14
N ASN A 269 7.99 -27.79 -8.43
CA ASN A 269 7.25 -27.12 -9.50
C ASN A 269 5.74 -27.10 -9.24
N HIS A 270 5.17 -28.20 -8.71
CA HIS A 270 3.76 -28.26 -8.34
C HIS A 270 3.38 -27.27 -7.24
N LEU A 271 4.26 -27.05 -6.26
CA LEU A 271 4.02 -26.06 -5.21
C LEU A 271 4.11 -24.64 -5.78
N VAL A 272 5.03 -24.38 -6.70
CA VAL A 272 5.15 -23.09 -7.40
C VAL A 272 3.89 -22.78 -8.20
N GLU A 273 3.38 -23.75 -8.98
CA GLU A 273 2.17 -23.60 -9.77
C GLU A 273 0.93 -23.38 -8.91
N ASN A 274 0.77 -24.14 -7.83
CA ASN A 274 -0.33 -23.96 -6.90
C ASN A 274 -0.34 -22.57 -6.27
N ILE A 275 0.83 -22.04 -5.84
CA ILE A 275 0.92 -20.70 -5.28
C ILE A 275 0.67 -19.64 -6.35
N HIS A 276 1.23 -19.81 -7.55
CA HIS A 276 1.09 -18.86 -8.65
C HIS A 276 -0.36 -18.70 -9.11
N ASN A 277 -1.15 -19.77 -9.05
CA ASN A 277 -2.55 -19.78 -9.46
C ASN A 277 -3.52 -19.25 -8.38
N ASN A 278 -3.05 -18.95 -7.18
CA ASN A 278 -3.88 -18.40 -6.13
C ASN A 278 -4.38 -16.98 -6.46
N TYR A 279 -5.46 -16.58 -5.81
CA TYR A 279 -6.03 -15.21 -5.85
C TYR A 279 -6.61 -14.80 -7.21
N ASN A 280 -6.95 -15.76 -8.07
CA ASN A 280 -7.65 -15.51 -9.34
C ASN A 280 -9.18 -15.76 -9.21
N ASN A 281 -9.78 -15.48 -8.04
CA ASN A 281 -11.12 -15.93 -7.67
C ASN A 281 -12.23 -15.15 -8.36
N ILE A 282 -12.06 -13.83 -8.53
CA ILE A 282 -13.05 -12.97 -9.18
C ILE A 282 -12.38 -12.01 -10.17
N GLU A 283 -13.16 -11.54 -11.15
CA GLU A 283 -12.75 -10.40 -11.97
C GLU A 283 -12.85 -9.11 -11.17
N ASN A 284 -11.74 -8.40 -11.04
CA ASN A 284 -11.63 -7.11 -10.37
C ASN A 284 -10.81 -6.13 -11.23
N ASN A 285 -11.47 -5.49 -12.15
CA ASN A 285 -10.85 -4.52 -13.05
C ASN A 285 -10.82 -3.09 -12.48
N GLN A 286 -11.15 -2.88 -11.20
CA GLN A 286 -11.26 -1.56 -10.61
C GLN A 286 -9.94 -0.76 -10.67
N PRO A 287 -8.76 -1.31 -10.29
CA PRO A 287 -7.49 -0.58 -10.43
C PRO A 287 -7.20 -0.19 -11.88
N LYS A 288 -7.41 -1.10 -12.83
CA LYS A 288 -7.26 -0.84 -14.27
C LYS A 288 -8.12 0.32 -14.72
N ARG A 289 -9.42 0.26 -14.44
CA ARG A 289 -10.41 1.26 -14.86
C ARG A 289 -10.13 2.65 -14.28
N LEU A 290 -9.71 2.73 -13.01
CA LEU A 290 -9.51 3.99 -12.32
C LEU A 290 -8.18 4.66 -12.66
N TYR A 291 -7.12 3.87 -12.84
CA TYR A 291 -5.76 4.41 -12.80
C TYR A 291 -4.91 4.11 -14.03
N HIS A 292 -5.08 2.98 -14.72
CA HIS A 292 -4.16 2.56 -15.77
C HIS A 292 -3.92 3.64 -16.83
N GLU A 293 -4.96 4.20 -17.41
CA GLU A 293 -4.82 5.20 -18.47
C GLU A 293 -4.17 6.49 -17.96
N LYS A 294 -4.52 6.94 -16.75
CA LYS A 294 -3.92 8.12 -16.14
C LYS A 294 -2.42 7.94 -15.90
N VAL A 295 -2.02 6.76 -15.41
CA VAL A 295 -0.61 6.41 -15.17
C VAL A 295 0.13 6.31 -16.51
N ARG A 296 -0.45 5.69 -17.53
CA ARG A 296 0.11 5.61 -18.87
C ARG A 296 0.34 6.99 -19.48
N MET A 297 -0.58 7.92 -19.27
CA MET A 297 -0.42 9.31 -19.71
C MET A 297 0.66 10.06 -18.93
N PHE A 298 0.80 9.80 -17.65
CA PHE A 298 1.83 10.41 -16.79
C PHE A 298 3.24 9.93 -17.19
N LEU A 299 3.38 8.70 -17.68
CA LEU A 299 4.66 8.09 -18.06
C LEU A 299 5.15 8.48 -19.48
N LYS A 300 4.33 9.15 -20.28
CA LYS A 300 4.70 9.66 -21.63
C LYS A 300 5.44 10.99 -21.54
#